data_e6fa1af763ddb50157a4d3a12ab7c77f
#
_entry.id   e6fa1af763ddb50157a4d3a12ab7c77f
#
_cell.length_a   1.000
_cell.length_b   1.000
_cell.length_c   1.000
_cell.angle_alpha   90.00
_cell.angle_beta   90.00
_cell.angle_gamma   90.00
#
_symmetry.space_group_name_H-M   'P 1'
#
loop_
_entity.id
_entity.type
_entity.pdbx_description
1 polymer ?
#
loop_
_entity_poly.entity_id
_entity_poly.type
_entity_poly.pdbx_seq_one_letter_code
_entity_poly.pdbx_strand_id
1 'polypeptide(L)'
;MSKNTMHDSTATASRPGTGNTPAPAALRKSLKNRHVQLIALGGAIGTGLFYGSSESIALAGPSILLAYLVGGLAIFMIVRALGEMSVEDPRAGAFSYYATRYWSKRAGFVSGWNYWFNYILVSMVELSVVGSFVNYWFPAIPQWVSAAVFLVVIAAMNLLGVSKFGEFEFWFAIIKIVAVIAMIVGGLAVLIAGLQTDSGVKASFSNWFALDGGVLPHGLLQQSADGQWTGLLMALVVVMFSFCLLYTS
;
A
#
# COMPACT_ATOMS: atom_id res chain seq x y z
N MET A 1 -11.23 56.24 -68.96
CA MET A 1 -11.60 55.94 -67.58
C MET A 1 -12.27 54.54 -67.56
N SER A 2 -11.52 53.48 -67.32
CA SER A 2 -12.06 52.14 -67.27
C SER A 2 -11.40 51.43 -66.11
N LYS A 3 -12.19 51.00 -65.13
CA LYS A 3 -11.77 50.23 -63.95
C LYS A 3 -11.79 48.74 -64.34
N ASN A 4 -10.60 48.15 -64.36
CA ASN A 4 -10.42 46.71 -64.43
C ASN A 4 -10.59 46.14 -63.02
N THR A 5 -11.60 45.31 -62.83
CA THR A 5 -11.77 44.44 -61.68
C THR A 5 -11.12 43.11 -61.97
N MET A 6 -10.03 42.84 -61.34
CA MET A 6 -9.33 41.56 -61.38
C MET A 6 -9.98 40.59 -60.40
N HIS A 7 -10.57 39.52 -60.97
CA HIS A 7 -11.12 38.38 -60.22
C HIS A 7 -9.95 37.52 -59.77
N ASP A 8 -9.67 37.52 -58.48
CA ASP A 8 -8.71 36.59 -57.86
C ASP A 8 -9.46 35.33 -57.46
N SER A 9 -9.21 34.28 -58.19
CA SER A 9 -9.77 32.92 -57.98
C SER A 9 -8.78 32.14 -57.13
N THR A 10 -8.83 32.28 -55.80
CA THR A 10 -8.09 31.42 -54.91
C THR A 10 -8.80 30.08 -54.79
N ALA A 11 -8.26 29.09 -55.44
CA ALA A 11 -8.64 27.67 -55.30
C ALA A 11 -8.39 27.22 -53.85
N THR A 12 -9.48 26.93 -53.15
CA THR A 12 -9.47 26.31 -51.82
C THR A 12 -9.03 24.86 -51.95
N ALA A 13 -7.77 24.58 -51.71
CA ALA A 13 -7.27 23.21 -51.57
C ALA A 13 -7.92 22.57 -50.34
N SER A 14 -8.82 21.64 -50.58
CA SER A 14 -9.41 20.75 -49.58
C SER A 14 -8.30 19.92 -48.94
N ARG A 15 -8.00 20.21 -47.64
CA ARG A 15 -7.16 19.35 -46.81
C ARG A 15 -7.83 18.00 -46.64
N PRO A 16 -7.12 16.88 -46.85
CA PRO A 16 -7.64 15.54 -46.55
C PRO A 16 -7.92 15.42 -45.05
N GLY A 17 -9.06 14.79 -44.73
CA GLY A 17 -9.61 14.66 -43.40
C GLY A 17 -8.61 14.16 -42.37
N THR A 18 -8.50 14.92 -41.31
CA THR A 18 -7.93 14.45 -40.05
C THR A 18 -8.79 13.31 -39.54
N GLY A 19 -8.22 12.11 -39.61
CA GLY A 19 -8.84 10.91 -39.04
C GLY A 19 -9.34 11.20 -37.63
N ASN A 20 -10.57 10.79 -37.38
CA ASN A 20 -11.22 10.78 -36.07
C ASN A 20 -10.42 9.84 -35.14
N THR A 21 -9.35 10.33 -34.54
CA THR A 21 -8.73 9.68 -33.39
C THR A 21 -9.75 9.84 -32.26
N PRO A 22 -10.30 8.74 -31.70
CA PRO A 22 -11.21 8.87 -30.56
C PRO A 22 -10.45 9.60 -29.46
N ALA A 23 -11.01 10.71 -28.97
CA ALA A 23 -10.47 11.38 -27.80
C ALA A 23 -10.28 10.35 -26.69
N PRO A 24 -9.12 10.31 -25.98
CA PRO A 24 -8.91 9.36 -24.91
C PRO A 24 -10.09 9.50 -23.93
N ALA A 25 -10.74 8.37 -23.65
CA ALA A 25 -11.92 8.33 -22.80
C ALA A 25 -11.58 9.04 -21.50
N ALA A 26 -12.16 10.23 -21.28
CA ALA A 26 -11.95 10.99 -20.06
C ALA A 26 -12.38 10.11 -18.89
N LEU A 27 -11.45 9.82 -17.97
CA LEU A 27 -11.71 9.06 -16.76
C LEU A 27 -12.88 9.71 -16.02
N ARG A 28 -14.03 9.05 -15.98
CA ARG A 28 -15.20 9.55 -15.27
C ARG A 28 -14.90 9.52 -13.79
N LYS A 29 -14.92 10.67 -13.12
CA LYS A 29 -14.84 10.78 -11.66
C LYS A 29 -16.10 10.18 -11.05
N SER A 30 -16.09 8.87 -10.78
CA SER A 30 -17.21 8.15 -10.15
C SER A 30 -17.15 8.19 -8.62
N LEU A 31 -15.98 8.50 -8.05
CA LEU A 31 -15.73 8.53 -6.61
C LEU A 31 -15.78 9.97 -6.08
N LYS A 32 -16.37 10.14 -4.88
CA LYS A 32 -16.37 11.42 -4.15
C LYS A 32 -15.02 11.60 -3.45
N ASN A 33 -14.59 12.85 -3.19
CA ASN A 33 -13.32 13.17 -2.50
C ASN A 33 -13.14 12.41 -1.18
N ARG A 34 -14.20 12.24 -0.39
CA ARG A 34 -14.17 11.47 0.86
C ARG A 34 -13.78 10.00 0.64
N HIS A 35 -14.25 9.39 -0.47
CA HIS A 35 -13.89 8.00 -0.81
C HIS A 35 -12.41 7.91 -1.15
N VAL A 36 -11.90 8.82 -1.98
CA VAL A 36 -10.49 8.82 -2.39
C VAL A 36 -9.56 8.99 -1.19
N GLN A 37 -9.85 9.93 -0.28
CA GLN A 37 -9.03 10.17 0.91
C GLN A 37 -9.03 8.98 1.88
N LEU A 38 -10.20 8.38 2.15
CA LEU A 38 -10.29 7.25 3.07
C LEU A 38 -9.78 5.94 2.45
N ILE A 39 -9.95 5.74 1.15
CA ILE A 39 -9.37 4.62 0.41
C ILE A 39 -7.84 4.72 0.46
N ALA A 40 -7.26 5.89 0.20
CA ALA A 40 -5.81 6.09 0.28
C ALA A 40 -5.28 5.82 1.70
N LEU A 41 -5.98 6.30 2.74
CA LEU A 41 -5.61 6.05 4.14
C LEU A 41 -5.79 4.57 4.51
N GLY A 42 -6.90 3.96 4.11
CA GLY A 42 -7.21 2.55 4.36
C GLY A 42 -6.30 1.60 3.59
N GLY A 43 -5.85 1.99 2.38
CA GLY A 43 -4.86 1.28 1.59
C GLY A 43 -3.48 1.25 2.25
N ALA A 44 -3.12 2.33 2.97
CA ALA A 44 -1.88 2.38 3.75
C ALA A 44 -1.88 1.43 4.96
N ILE A 45 -3.07 1.07 5.48
CA ILE A 45 -3.25 0.19 6.65
C ILE A 45 -3.57 -1.22 6.14
N GLY A 46 -2.56 -2.06 6.04
CA GLY A 46 -2.68 -3.46 5.58
C GLY A 46 -2.31 -4.49 6.63
N THR A 47 -2.20 -5.74 6.21
CA THR A 47 -1.77 -6.89 7.02
C THR A 47 -0.36 -6.69 7.58
N GLY A 48 0.51 -5.96 6.88
CA GLY A 48 1.84 -5.61 7.36
C GLY A 48 1.83 -4.82 8.67
N LEU A 49 0.85 -3.93 8.89
CA LEU A 49 0.73 -3.20 10.14
C LEU A 49 0.16 -4.10 11.26
N PHE A 50 -0.87 -4.91 10.99
CA PHE A 50 -1.53 -5.71 12.01
C PHE A 50 -0.80 -7.02 12.32
N TYR A 51 -0.32 -7.72 11.29
CA TYR A 51 0.35 -9.01 11.44
C TYR A 51 1.87 -8.86 11.47
N GLY A 52 2.44 -8.12 10.51
CA GLY A 52 3.88 -7.93 10.39
C GLY A 52 4.51 -7.11 11.52
N SER A 53 3.74 -6.28 12.25
CA SER A 53 4.28 -5.51 13.37
C SER A 53 4.72 -6.40 14.53
N SER A 54 4.02 -7.49 14.82
CA SER A 54 4.39 -8.43 15.89
C SER A 54 5.74 -9.09 15.60
N GLU A 55 5.95 -9.53 14.37
CA GLU A 55 7.21 -10.11 13.91
C GLU A 55 8.33 -9.06 13.89
N SER A 56 8.05 -7.85 13.42
CA SER A 56 9.02 -6.75 13.41
C SER A 56 9.46 -6.37 14.82
N ILE A 57 8.55 -6.39 15.81
CA ILE A 57 8.87 -6.15 17.22
C ILE A 57 9.76 -7.28 17.75
N ALA A 58 9.45 -8.54 17.42
CA ALA A 58 10.28 -9.69 17.83
C ALA A 58 11.70 -9.61 17.24
N LEU A 59 11.84 -9.13 15.99
CA LEU A 59 13.13 -9.01 15.30
C LEU A 59 13.99 -7.86 15.80
N ALA A 60 13.39 -6.73 16.15
CA ALA A 60 14.13 -5.49 16.43
C ALA A 60 13.87 -4.90 17.82
N GLY A 61 12.85 -5.38 18.56
CA GLY A 61 12.46 -4.76 19.81
C GLY A 61 12.06 -3.30 19.66
N PRO A 62 12.46 -2.41 20.57
CA PRO A 62 12.13 -0.98 20.50
C PRO A 62 12.65 -0.26 19.27
N SER A 63 13.69 -0.78 18.60
CA SER A 63 14.26 -0.17 17.39
C SER A 63 13.33 -0.23 16.18
N ILE A 64 12.21 -0.95 16.24
CA ILE A 64 11.16 -0.93 15.23
C ILE A 64 10.70 0.49 14.89
N LEU A 65 10.68 1.42 15.85
CA LEU A 65 10.31 2.81 15.59
C LEU A 65 11.27 3.49 14.62
N LEU A 66 12.57 3.19 14.72
CA LEU A 66 13.57 3.68 13.77
C LEU A 66 13.33 3.07 12.39
N ALA A 67 12.99 1.78 12.32
CA ALA A 67 12.65 1.14 11.05
C ALA A 67 11.42 1.79 10.39
N TYR A 68 10.36 2.08 11.14
CA TYR A 68 9.19 2.80 10.63
C TYR A 68 9.51 4.25 10.24
N LEU A 69 10.36 4.94 10.99
CA LEU A 69 10.79 6.30 10.66
C LEU A 69 11.57 6.34 9.33
N VAL A 70 12.57 5.48 9.19
CA VAL A 70 13.41 5.40 7.98
C VAL A 70 12.58 4.92 6.79
N GLY A 71 11.82 3.83 6.95
CA GLY A 71 10.94 3.30 5.91
C GLY A 71 9.88 4.30 5.49
N GLY A 72 9.22 4.94 6.45
CA GLY A 72 8.19 5.95 6.19
C GLY A 72 8.73 7.18 5.47
N LEU A 73 9.93 7.64 5.82
CA LEU A 73 10.59 8.76 5.13
C LEU A 73 10.93 8.39 3.67
N ALA A 74 11.48 7.20 3.46
CA ALA A 74 11.81 6.72 2.12
C ALA A 74 10.54 6.61 1.24
N ILE A 75 9.48 6.02 1.77
CA ILE A 75 8.19 5.91 1.08
C ILE A 75 7.58 7.28 0.80
N PHE A 76 7.61 8.20 1.78
CA PHE A 76 7.11 9.56 1.59
C PHE A 76 7.79 10.26 0.41
N MET A 77 9.11 10.13 0.28
CA MET A 77 9.85 10.71 -0.84
C MET A 77 9.46 10.09 -2.18
N ILE A 78 9.29 8.75 -2.22
CA ILE A 78 8.88 8.03 -3.43
C ILE A 78 7.47 8.43 -3.86
N VAL A 79 6.50 8.42 -2.93
CA VAL A 79 5.10 8.75 -3.22
C VAL A 79 4.95 10.22 -3.63
N ARG A 80 5.71 11.12 -3.00
CA ARG A 80 5.76 12.53 -3.40
C ARG A 80 6.26 12.70 -4.83
N ALA A 81 7.39 12.07 -5.18
CA ALA A 81 7.93 12.13 -6.54
C ALA A 81 6.94 11.55 -7.57
N LEU A 82 6.27 10.45 -7.25
CA LEU A 82 5.23 9.88 -8.09
C LEU A 82 4.04 10.84 -8.26
N GLY A 83 3.62 11.48 -7.17
CA GLY A 83 2.54 12.46 -7.18
C GLY A 83 2.85 13.65 -8.09
N GLU A 84 4.06 14.18 -8.03
CA GLU A 84 4.52 15.29 -8.91
C GLU A 84 4.46 14.88 -10.39
N MET A 85 4.95 13.68 -10.73
CA MET A 85 4.86 13.15 -12.12
C MET A 85 3.41 12.91 -12.56
N SER A 86 2.55 12.46 -11.66
CA SER A 86 1.13 12.18 -11.96
C SER A 86 0.29 13.43 -12.16
N VAL A 87 0.68 14.56 -11.60
CA VAL A 87 0.03 15.85 -11.82
C VAL A 87 0.40 16.41 -13.21
N GLU A 88 1.63 16.21 -13.65
CA GLU A 88 2.12 16.70 -14.95
C GLU A 88 1.57 15.87 -16.12
N ASP A 89 1.58 14.55 -16.01
CA ASP A 89 1.12 13.63 -17.07
C ASP A 89 0.31 12.46 -16.46
N PRO A 90 -0.98 12.67 -16.16
CA PRO A 90 -1.81 11.64 -15.52
C PRO A 90 -2.07 10.46 -16.46
N ARG A 91 -1.49 9.31 -16.18
CA ARG A 91 -1.61 8.08 -16.98
C ARG A 91 -1.91 6.86 -16.11
N ALA A 92 -2.69 5.95 -16.65
CA ALA A 92 -2.87 4.64 -16.06
C ALA A 92 -1.56 3.84 -16.12
N GLY A 93 -1.28 3.05 -15.08
CA GLY A 93 -0.04 2.28 -14.97
C GLY A 93 1.20 3.14 -14.70
N ALA A 94 1.04 4.19 -13.90
CA ALA A 94 2.00 5.26 -13.62
C ALA A 94 3.46 4.79 -13.50
N PHE A 95 3.75 3.79 -12.65
CA PHE A 95 5.14 3.31 -12.47
C PHE A 95 5.77 2.80 -13.75
N SER A 96 5.08 1.91 -14.47
CA SER A 96 5.57 1.33 -15.72
C SER A 96 5.66 2.39 -16.82
N TYR A 97 4.68 3.27 -16.88
CA TYR A 97 4.64 4.36 -17.86
C TYR A 97 5.79 5.33 -17.66
N TYR A 98 6.01 5.85 -16.44
CA TYR A 98 7.09 6.80 -16.15
C TYR A 98 8.46 6.16 -16.28
N ALA A 99 8.63 4.89 -15.86
CA ALA A 99 9.87 4.17 -16.09
C ALA A 99 10.19 4.00 -17.57
N THR A 100 9.17 3.77 -18.43
CA THR A 100 9.35 3.69 -19.88
C THR A 100 9.71 5.04 -20.48
N ARG A 101 9.06 6.12 -20.01
CA ARG A 101 9.21 7.46 -20.57
C ARG A 101 10.54 8.11 -20.18
N TYR A 102 10.89 8.05 -18.89
CA TYR A 102 12.03 8.80 -18.34
C TYR A 102 13.31 7.99 -18.23
N TRP A 103 13.24 6.67 -18.24
CA TRP A 103 14.43 5.82 -18.14
C TRP A 103 14.65 4.98 -19.40
N SER A 104 13.85 3.93 -19.60
CA SER A 104 13.96 3.09 -20.81
C SER A 104 12.75 2.15 -20.96
N LYS A 105 12.53 1.64 -22.19
CA LYS A 105 11.51 0.62 -22.46
C LYS A 105 11.73 -0.65 -21.64
N ARG A 106 13.00 -1.04 -21.40
CA ARG A 106 13.34 -2.21 -20.57
C ARG A 106 12.95 -1.97 -19.10
N ALA A 107 13.24 -0.79 -18.57
CA ALA A 107 12.86 -0.42 -17.19
C ALA A 107 11.35 -0.44 -17.01
N GLY A 108 10.59 0.09 -17.96
CA GLY A 108 9.12 0.04 -17.93
C GLY A 108 8.56 -1.37 -17.97
N PHE A 109 9.13 -2.24 -18.82
CA PHE A 109 8.74 -3.65 -18.88
C PHE A 109 9.01 -4.36 -17.53
N VAL A 110 10.21 -4.24 -16.98
CA VAL A 110 10.58 -4.84 -15.69
C VAL A 110 9.69 -4.30 -14.57
N SER A 111 9.43 -2.97 -14.53
CA SER A 111 8.57 -2.34 -13.55
C SER A 111 7.14 -2.90 -13.61
N GLY A 112 6.58 -3.06 -14.82
CA GLY A 112 5.23 -3.62 -15.00
C GLY A 112 5.13 -5.07 -14.52
N TRP A 113 6.11 -5.90 -14.85
CA TRP A 113 6.16 -7.30 -14.39
C TRP A 113 6.35 -7.40 -12.88
N ASN A 114 7.25 -6.59 -12.31
CA ASN A 114 7.47 -6.55 -10.87
C ASN A 114 6.19 -6.14 -10.11
N TYR A 115 5.47 -5.16 -10.63
CA TYR A 115 4.19 -4.72 -10.08
C TYR A 115 3.14 -5.86 -10.08
N TRP A 116 2.98 -6.55 -11.21
CA TRP A 116 2.07 -7.69 -11.33
C TRP A 116 2.44 -8.83 -10.37
N PHE A 117 3.74 -9.16 -10.29
CA PHE A 117 4.24 -10.21 -9.41
C PHE A 117 4.01 -9.87 -7.93
N ASN A 118 4.23 -8.60 -7.57
CA ASN A 118 3.99 -8.11 -6.22
C ASN A 118 2.53 -8.30 -5.81
N TYR A 119 1.56 -7.97 -6.67
CA TYR A 119 0.14 -8.18 -6.37
C TYR A 119 -0.21 -9.64 -6.12
N ILE A 120 0.34 -10.56 -6.90
CA ILE A 120 0.10 -12.00 -6.71
C ILE A 120 0.66 -12.43 -5.34
N LEU A 121 1.89 -12.08 -5.03
CA LEU A 121 2.53 -12.46 -3.78
C LEU A 121 1.80 -11.87 -2.56
N VAL A 122 1.45 -10.59 -2.60
CA VAL A 122 0.70 -9.93 -1.53
C VAL A 122 -0.67 -10.61 -1.34
N SER A 123 -1.39 -10.91 -2.42
CA SER A 123 -2.68 -11.61 -2.33
C SER A 123 -2.54 -13.00 -1.69
N MET A 124 -1.48 -13.74 -2.00
CA MET A 124 -1.20 -15.03 -1.37
C MET A 124 -0.94 -14.89 0.14
N VAL A 125 -0.15 -13.90 0.52
CA VAL A 125 0.14 -13.63 1.95
C VAL A 125 -1.14 -13.23 2.67
N GLU A 126 -1.95 -12.34 2.11
CA GLU A 126 -3.19 -11.89 2.74
C GLU A 126 -4.19 -13.03 2.94
N LEU A 127 -4.36 -13.91 1.94
CA LEU A 127 -5.21 -15.09 2.07
C LEU A 127 -4.68 -16.06 3.14
N SER A 128 -3.38 -16.23 3.26
CA SER A 128 -2.75 -17.06 4.28
C SER A 128 -2.98 -16.49 5.68
N VAL A 129 -2.83 -15.17 5.85
CA VAL A 129 -3.08 -14.47 7.13
C VAL A 129 -4.55 -14.60 7.54
N VAL A 130 -5.49 -14.38 6.60
CA VAL A 130 -6.92 -14.56 6.86
C VAL A 130 -7.20 -16.00 7.29
N GLY A 131 -6.61 -16.99 6.61
CA GLY A 131 -6.72 -18.39 6.98
C GLY A 131 -6.23 -18.67 8.40
N SER A 132 -5.12 -18.06 8.80
CA SER A 132 -4.56 -18.18 10.16
C SER A 132 -5.49 -17.56 11.21
N PHE A 133 -6.08 -16.41 10.96
CA PHE A 133 -7.03 -15.79 11.88
C PHE A 133 -8.32 -16.60 12.03
N VAL A 134 -8.86 -17.15 10.95
CA VAL A 134 -10.03 -18.03 11.02
C VAL A 134 -9.71 -19.30 11.80
N ASN A 135 -8.56 -19.91 11.57
CA ASN A 135 -8.14 -21.10 12.27
C ASN A 135 -7.93 -20.86 13.78
N TYR A 136 -7.50 -19.66 14.18
CA TYR A 136 -7.39 -19.29 15.59
C TYR A 136 -8.76 -19.31 16.30
N TRP A 137 -9.81 -18.81 15.67
CA TRP A 137 -11.17 -18.81 16.24
C TRP A 137 -11.90 -20.16 16.04
N PHE A 138 -11.63 -20.84 14.93
CA PHE A 138 -12.27 -22.08 14.54
C PHE A 138 -11.22 -23.12 14.15
N PRO A 139 -10.56 -23.77 15.13
CA PRO A 139 -9.48 -24.75 14.85
C PRO A 139 -9.90 -25.94 14.01
N ALA A 140 -11.21 -26.25 13.98
CA ALA A 140 -11.77 -27.35 13.18
C ALA A 140 -11.77 -27.07 11.67
N ILE A 141 -11.63 -25.79 11.26
CA ILE A 141 -11.66 -25.41 9.85
C ILE A 141 -10.23 -25.39 9.32
N PRO A 142 -9.89 -26.22 8.32
CA PRO A 142 -8.58 -26.17 7.69
C PRO A 142 -8.31 -24.80 7.06
N GLN A 143 -7.09 -24.28 7.20
CA GLN A 143 -6.68 -22.96 6.72
C GLN A 143 -6.98 -22.72 5.23
N TRP A 144 -6.78 -23.76 4.39
CA TRP A 144 -7.03 -23.66 2.95
C TRP A 144 -8.51 -23.46 2.59
N VAL A 145 -9.44 -23.99 3.42
CA VAL A 145 -10.89 -23.80 3.21
C VAL A 145 -11.24 -22.33 3.39
N SER A 146 -10.77 -21.74 4.48
CA SER A 146 -10.96 -20.31 4.75
C SER A 146 -10.39 -19.45 3.62
N ALA A 147 -9.16 -19.73 3.21
CA ALA A 147 -8.51 -19.01 2.10
C ALA A 147 -9.31 -19.12 0.80
N ALA A 148 -9.82 -20.32 0.46
CA ALA A 148 -10.63 -20.53 -0.74
C ALA A 148 -11.96 -19.78 -0.69
N VAL A 149 -12.65 -19.80 0.45
CA VAL A 149 -13.91 -19.06 0.64
C VAL A 149 -13.68 -17.56 0.47
N PHE A 150 -12.67 -17.01 1.14
CA PHE A 150 -12.35 -15.57 1.01
C PHE A 150 -11.91 -15.18 -0.40
N LEU A 151 -11.15 -16.04 -1.09
CA LEU A 151 -10.80 -15.83 -2.49
C LEU A 151 -12.05 -15.69 -3.38
N VAL A 152 -13.02 -16.61 -3.21
CA VAL A 152 -14.28 -16.56 -3.96
C VAL A 152 -15.10 -15.30 -3.63
N VAL A 153 -15.18 -14.93 -2.35
CA VAL A 153 -15.87 -13.70 -1.90
C VAL A 153 -15.24 -12.47 -2.52
N ILE A 154 -13.90 -12.34 -2.45
CA ILE A 154 -13.17 -11.20 -3.03
C ILE A 154 -13.34 -11.17 -4.55
N ALA A 155 -13.25 -12.32 -5.23
CA ALA A 155 -13.48 -12.41 -6.67
C ALA A 155 -14.91 -11.96 -7.03
N ALA A 156 -15.92 -12.40 -6.28
CA ALA A 156 -17.31 -11.97 -6.49
C ALA A 156 -17.48 -10.46 -6.25
N MET A 157 -16.82 -9.89 -5.23
CA MET A 157 -16.84 -8.43 -4.98
C MET A 157 -16.19 -7.65 -6.13
N ASN A 158 -15.12 -8.16 -6.72
CA ASN A 158 -14.46 -7.53 -7.88
C ASN A 158 -15.33 -7.51 -9.14
N LEU A 159 -16.33 -8.39 -9.25
CA LEU A 159 -17.32 -8.36 -10.35
C LEU A 159 -18.37 -7.26 -10.16
N LEU A 160 -18.45 -6.65 -8.98
CA LEU A 160 -19.33 -5.52 -8.72
C LEU A 160 -18.80 -4.25 -9.43
N GLY A 161 -19.70 -3.35 -9.79
CA GLY A 161 -19.29 -2.08 -10.42
C GLY A 161 -18.43 -1.22 -9.48
N VAL A 162 -17.49 -0.45 -10.05
CA VAL A 162 -16.50 0.40 -9.36
C VAL A 162 -17.11 1.26 -8.23
N SER A 163 -18.32 1.78 -8.42
CA SER A 163 -18.99 2.62 -7.42
C SER A 163 -19.36 1.84 -6.15
N LYS A 164 -19.83 0.59 -6.29
CA LYS A 164 -20.16 -0.29 -5.16
C LYS A 164 -18.89 -0.76 -4.46
N PHE A 165 -17.88 -1.12 -5.24
CA PHE A 165 -16.58 -1.51 -4.71
C PHE A 165 -15.97 -0.39 -3.86
N GLY A 166 -15.97 0.86 -4.35
CA GLY A 166 -15.48 2.02 -3.60
C GLY A 166 -16.25 2.30 -2.29
N GLU A 167 -17.56 1.98 -2.24
CA GLU A 167 -18.33 2.11 -1.00
C GLU A 167 -17.94 1.04 0.03
N PHE A 168 -17.72 -0.21 -0.40
CA PHE A 168 -17.21 -1.26 0.50
C PHE A 168 -15.81 -0.92 1.03
N GLU A 169 -14.92 -0.47 0.16
CA GLU A 169 -13.56 -0.10 0.54
C GLU A 169 -13.54 1.08 1.52
N PHE A 170 -14.42 2.05 1.35
CA PHE A 170 -14.63 3.16 2.29
C PHE A 170 -15.00 2.67 3.69
N TRP A 171 -15.96 1.74 3.81
CA TRP A 171 -16.36 1.20 5.11
C TRP A 171 -15.28 0.34 5.75
N PHE A 172 -14.58 -0.48 4.95
CA PHE A 172 -13.44 -1.24 5.46
C PHE A 172 -12.29 -0.34 5.91
N ALA A 173 -12.05 0.78 5.24
CA ALA A 173 -11.07 1.77 5.66
C ALA A 173 -11.42 2.36 7.03
N ILE A 174 -12.70 2.72 7.27
CA ILE A 174 -13.16 3.21 8.56
C ILE A 174 -12.93 2.17 9.66
N ILE A 175 -13.28 0.92 9.43
CA ILE A 175 -13.08 -0.17 10.40
C ILE A 175 -11.60 -0.29 10.77
N LYS A 176 -10.70 -0.27 9.80
CA LYS A 176 -9.25 -0.32 10.03
C LYS A 176 -8.77 0.86 10.86
N ILE A 177 -9.21 2.09 10.55
CA ILE A 177 -8.82 3.30 11.27
C ILE A 177 -9.31 3.22 12.72
N VAL A 178 -10.56 2.82 12.94
CA VAL A 178 -11.13 2.65 14.29
C VAL A 178 -10.36 1.59 15.07
N ALA A 179 -9.99 0.48 14.44
CA ALA A 179 -9.19 -0.57 15.07
C ALA A 179 -7.81 -0.05 15.50
N VAL A 180 -7.12 0.73 14.66
CA VAL A 180 -5.83 1.34 15.01
C VAL A 180 -5.97 2.31 16.18
N ILE A 181 -6.99 3.18 16.16
CA ILE A 181 -7.26 4.10 17.27
C ILE A 181 -7.55 3.32 18.56
N ALA A 182 -8.38 2.27 18.50
CA ALA A 182 -8.69 1.42 19.64
C ALA A 182 -7.43 0.73 20.20
N MET A 183 -6.52 0.27 19.34
CA MET A 183 -5.24 -0.30 19.77
C MET A 183 -4.35 0.74 20.47
N ILE A 184 -4.26 1.96 19.94
CA ILE A 184 -3.49 3.04 20.56
C ILE A 184 -4.07 3.41 21.93
N VAL A 185 -5.38 3.63 22.01
CA VAL A 185 -6.08 3.97 23.26
C VAL A 185 -5.96 2.83 24.27
N GLY A 186 -6.16 1.59 23.83
CA GLY A 186 -6.03 0.40 24.67
C GLY A 186 -4.62 0.21 25.18
N GLY A 187 -3.61 0.35 24.33
CA GLY A 187 -2.20 0.28 24.75
C GLY A 187 -1.81 1.37 25.74
N LEU A 188 -2.30 2.60 25.53
CA LEU A 188 -2.09 3.70 26.45
C LEU A 188 -2.78 3.46 27.80
N ALA A 189 -4.00 2.93 27.78
CA ALA A 189 -4.74 2.57 29.00
C ALA A 189 -4.01 1.48 29.81
N VAL A 190 -3.51 0.44 29.14
CA VAL A 190 -2.70 -0.63 29.77
C VAL A 190 -1.44 -0.04 30.42
N LEU A 191 -0.77 0.88 29.73
CA LEU A 191 0.43 1.53 30.20
C LEU A 191 0.17 2.42 31.45
N ILE A 192 -0.90 3.23 31.41
CA ILE A 192 -1.29 4.10 32.54
C ILE A 192 -1.76 3.27 33.73
N ALA A 193 -2.55 2.22 33.49
CA ALA A 193 -3.01 1.33 34.55
C ALA A 193 -1.93 0.43 35.14
N GLY A 194 -0.75 0.35 34.50
CA GLY A 194 0.37 -0.49 34.96
C GLY A 194 0.01 -1.97 35.04
N LEU A 195 -0.85 -2.45 34.11
CA LEU A 195 -1.28 -3.83 34.10
C LEU A 195 -0.09 -4.78 33.91
N GLN A 196 -0.17 -5.93 34.57
CA GLN A 196 0.84 -6.99 34.44
C GLN A 196 0.41 -7.97 33.37
N THR A 197 1.37 -8.43 32.58
CA THR A 197 1.18 -9.59 31.69
C THR A 197 1.19 -10.88 32.49
N ASP A 198 0.73 -11.97 31.90
CA ASP A 198 0.78 -13.33 32.49
C ASP A 198 2.20 -13.75 32.90
N SER A 199 3.22 -13.17 32.28
CA SER A 199 4.65 -13.34 32.64
C SER A 199 5.11 -12.48 33.82
N GLY A 200 4.22 -11.71 34.46
CA GLY A 200 4.52 -10.86 35.62
C GLY A 200 5.22 -9.53 35.33
N VAL A 201 5.45 -9.22 34.06
CA VAL A 201 6.06 -7.96 33.64
C VAL A 201 5.02 -6.85 33.64
N LYS A 202 5.28 -5.75 34.38
CA LYS A 202 4.42 -4.56 34.39
C LYS A 202 4.62 -3.74 33.12
N ALA A 203 3.52 -3.28 32.54
CA ALA A 203 3.57 -2.32 31.45
C ALA A 203 4.15 -0.99 31.97
N SER A 204 5.31 -0.60 31.45
CA SER A 204 6.03 0.62 31.86
C SER A 204 6.91 1.13 30.71
N PHE A 205 7.13 2.44 30.65
CA PHE A 205 8.10 3.04 29.73
C PHE A 205 9.54 2.57 29.96
N SER A 206 9.88 2.12 31.20
CA SER A 206 11.19 1.56 31.49
C SER A 206 11.49 0.28 30.69
N ASN A 207 10.46 -0.44 30.23
CA ASN A 207 10.63 -1.65 29.43
C ASN A 207 11.33 -1.39 28.08
N TRP A 208 11.32 -0.14 27.61
CA TRP A 208 12.06 0.26 26.42
C TRP A 208 13.57 0.14 26.54
N PHE A 209 14.08 0.20 27.77
CA PHE A 209 15.51 0.14 28.09
C PHE A 209 15.85 -1.10 28.91
N ALA A 210 14.88 -1.98 29.15
CA ALA A 210 15.05 -3.16 30.00
C ALA A 210 15.85 -4.28 29.36
N LEU A 211 15.92 -4.29 28.02
CA LEU A 211 16.71 -5.27 27.26
C LEU A 211 18.18 -4.85 27.19
N ASP A 212 19.08 -5.82 27.22
CA ASP A 212 20.50 -5.60 26.99
C ASP A 212 20.68 -4.97 25.58
N GLY A 213 21.34 -3.81 25.55
CA GLY A 213 21.44 -2.99 24.32
C GLY A 213 20.44 -1.84 24.21
N GLY A 214 19.50 -1.68 25.15
CA GLY A 214 18.58 -0.55 25.23
C GLY A 214 17.64 -0.44 24.03
N VAL A 215 17.73 0.65 23.26
CA VAL A 215 16.87 0.90 22.07
C VAL A 215 17.21 -0.02 20.90
N LEU A 216 18.40 -0.58 20.84
CA LEU A 216 18.90 -1.46 19.78
C LEU A 216 19.34 -2.83 20.35
N PRO A 217 18.45 -3.60 20.97
CA PRO A 217 18.82 -4.83 21.69
C PRO A 217 19.43 -5.90 20.77
N HIS A 218 19.05 -5.92 19.49
CA HIS A 218 19.59 -6.84 18.47
C HIS A 218 20.50 -6.15 17.47
N GLY A 219 20.99 -4.93 17.77
CA GLY A 219 21.88 -4.18 16.89
C GLY A 219 21.27 -3.86 15.51
N LEU A 220 22.14 -3.59 14.54
CA LEU A 220 21.73 -3.37 13.15
C LEU A 220 21.42 -4.69 12.43
N LEU A 221 22.25 -5.69 12.64
CA LEU A 221 22.11 -7.05 12.11
C LEU A 221 22.87 -8.01 13.04
N GLN A 222 22.16 -8.96 13.58
CA GLN A 222 22.73 -9.98 14.48
C GLN A 222 22.18 -11.35 14.11
N GLN A 223 23.01 -12.37 14.25
CA GLN A 223 22.54 -13.75 14.14
C GLN A 223 22.21 -14.27 15.54
N SER A 224 20.96 -14.71 15.71
CA SER A 224 20.51 -15.37 16.94
C SER A 224 21.20 -16.73 17.12
N ALA A 225 21.18 -17.26 18.34
CA ALA A 225 21.70 -18.60 18.64
C ALA A 225 21.06 -19.70 17.79
N ASP A 226 19.82 -19.50 17.35
CA ASP A 226 19.07 -20.42 16.48
C ASP A 226 19.41 -20.23 14.98
N GLY A 227 20.41 -19.41 14.65
CA GLY A 227 20.85 -19.14 13.28
C GLY A 227 19.97 -18.15 12.51
N GLN A 228 18.93 -17.60 13.13
CA GLN A 228 18.06 -16.59 12.51
C GLN A 228 18.71 -15.20 12.54
N TRP A 229 18.55 -14.45 11.45
CA TRP A 229 18.98 -13.06 11.39
C TRP A 229 17.94 -12.16 12.05
N THR A 230 18.40 -11.33 13.01
CA THR A 230 17.58 -10.37 13.76
C THR A 230 18.22 -8.98 13.67
N GLY A 231 17.51 -7.97 14.13
CA GLY A 231 17.99 -6.59 14.19
C GLY A 231 17.23 -5.63 13.29
N LEU A 232 17.67 -4.37 13.32
CA LEU A 232 16.98 -3.26 12.62
C LEU A 232 16.82 -3.48 11.11
N LEU A 233 17.84 -4.03 10.44
CA LEU A 233 17.77 -4.24 8.99
C LEU A 233 16.75 -5.31 8.61
N MET A 234 16.63 -6.38 9.38
CA MET A 234 15.61 -7.40 9.14
C MET A 234 14.21 -6.85 9.41
N ALA A 235 14.04 -6.11 10.50
CA ALA A 235 12.78 -5.43 10.77
C ALA A 235 12.42 -4.42 9.68
N LEU A 236 13.40 -3.71 9.11
CA LEU A 236 13.15 -2.77 8.01
C LEU A 236 12.55 -3.46 6.78
N VAL A 237 12.98 -4.69 6.46
CA VAL A 237 12.40 -5.48 5.35
C VAL A 237 10.91 -5.75 5.61
N VAL A 238 10.55 -6.18 6.84
CA VAL A 238 9.15 -6.44 7.22
C VAL A 238 8.34 -5.15 7.27
N VAL A 239 8.94 -4.06 7.79
CA VAL A 239 8.31 -2.73 7.81
C VAL A 239 8.06 -2.20 6.39
N MET A 240 8.98 -2.41 5.45
CA MET A 240 8.76 -2.04 4.04
C MET A 240 7.58 -2.79 3.43
N PHE A 241 7.35 -4.05 3.83
CA PHE A 241 6.15 -4.79 3.46
C PHE A 241 4.87 -4.12 3.99
N SER A 242 4.89 -3.54 5.20
CA SER A 242 3.76 -2.79 5.76
C SER A 242 3.34 -1.59 4.90
N PHE A 243 4.29 -1.01 4.16
CA PHE A 243 4.05 0.10 3.23
C PHE A 243 3.80 -0.35 1.79
N CYS A 244 3.89 -1.65 1.49
CA CYS A 244 3.83 -2.18 0.12
C CYS A 244 2.51 -1.84 -0.59
N LEU A 245 1.42 -1.72 0.13
CA LEU A 245 0.10 -1.38 -0.42
C LEU A 245 -0.07 0.13 -0.67
N LEU A 246 0.82 0.97 -0.17
CA LEU A 246 0.67 2.42 -0.22
C LEU A 246 0.84 3.00 -1.64
N TYR A 247 1.58 2.31 -2.52
CA TYR A 247 1.70 2.77 -3.93
C TYR A 247 0.65 2.16 -4.85
N THR A 248 -0.23 1.34 -4.32
CA THR A 248 -1.20 0.60 -5.14
C THR A 248 -2.60 1.15 -4.99
N SER A 249 -2.81 2.02 -4.01
CA SER A 249 -4.02 2.80 -3.76
C SER A 249 -3.84 4.24 -4.28
#